data_c0006ce6887ae565381ed66395bf93c4
#
_entry.id   c0006ce6887ae565381ed66395bf93c4
#
_cell.length_a   1.000
_cell.length_b   1.000
_cell.length_c   1.000
_cell.angle_alpha   90.00
_cell.angle_beta   90.00
_cell.angle_gamma   90.00
#
_symmetry.space_group_name_H-M   'P 1'
#
loop_
_entity.id
_entity.type
_entity.pdbx_description
1 polymer ?
#
loop_
_entity_poly.entity_id
_entity_poly.type
_entity_poly.pdbx_seq_one_letter_code
_entity_poly.pdbx_strand_id
1 'polypeptide(L)' 'MDNSTKFEVYGQEMLEKMVKKCGNSGRIYLPPDWIDKKVKIIRVD' A
#
# COMPACT_ATOMS: atom_id res chain seq x y z
N MET A 1 19.32 -0.77 -16.92
CA MET A 1 18.34 -1.83 -17.11
C MET A 1 17.43 -1.91 -15.90
N ASP A 2 16.17 -2.00 -16.13
CA ASP A 2 15.18 -1.95 -15.08
C ASP A 2 14.83 -3.36 -14.61
N ASN A 3 14.98 -3.63 -13.30
CA ASN A 3 14.67 -4.92 -12.72
C ASN A 3 13.30 -4.96 -12.04
N SER A 4 12.55 -3.88 -12.20
CA SER A 4 11.26 -3.80 -11.52
C SER A 4 10.18 -4.54 -12.29
N THR A 5 9.11 -4.86 -11.60
CA THR A 5 7.94 -5.50 -12.16
C THR A 5 6.80 -4.50 -12.17
N LYS A 6 6.07 -4.46 -13.27
CA LYS A 6 4.92 -3.61 -13.38
C LYS A 6 3.70 -4.33 -12.82
N PHE A 7 2.91 -3.62 -12.02
CA PHE A 7 1.65 -4.10 -11.47
C PHE A 7 0.52 -3.23 -12.00
N GLU A 8 -0.55 -3.85 -12.43
CA GLU A 8 -1.72 -3.14 -12.91
C GLU A 8 -2.95 -3.65 -12.17
N VAL A 9 -3.72 -2.72 -11.61
CA VAL A 9 -4.95 -3.06 -10.91
C VAL A 9 -6.02 -2.03 -11.23
N TYR A 10 -7.26 -2.44 -11.18
CA TYR A 10 -8.40 -1.54 -11.25
C TYR A 10 -8.90 -1.31 -9.83
N GLY A 11 -9.08 -0.06 -9.47
CA GLY A 11 -9.49 0.28 -8.12
C GLY A 11 -10.25 1.59 -8.07
N GLN A 12 -10.53 2.03 -6.86
CA GLN A 12 -11.31 3.25 -6.64
C GLN A 12 -10.41 4.43 -6.28
N GLU A 13 -9.38 4.18 -5.48
CA GLU A 13 -8.48 5.23 -5.01
C GLU A 13 -7.09 4.65 -4.82
N MET A 14 -6.09 5.50 -4.89
CA MET A 14 -4.71 5.09 -4.63
C MET A 14 -4.06 6.14 -3.74
N LEU A 15 -3.36 5.66 -2.70
CA LEU A 15 -2.56 6.49 -1.82
C LEU A 15 -1.13 6.02 -1.82
N GLU A 16 -0.23 6.93 -1.51
CA GLU A 16 1.17 6.57 -1.25
C GLU A 16 1.48 6.93 0.19
N LYS A 17 2.00 5.96 0.94
CA LYS A 17 2.31 6.11 2.35
C LYS A 17 3.63 5.47 2.67
N MET A 18 4.32 6.00 3.68
CA MET A 18 5.51 5.38 4.20
C MET A 18 5.12 4.45 5.35
N VAL A 19 5.58 3.20 5.27
CA VAL A 19 5.33 2.23 6.33
C VAL A 19 6.21 2.57 7.51
N LYS A 20 5.63 2.65 8.70
CA LYS A 20 6.34 2.96 9.94
C LYS A 20 6.53 1.70 10.75
N LYS A 21 7.63 1.65 11.50
CA LYS A 21 7.94 0.51 12.36
C LYS A 21 6.93 0.41 13.50
N CYS A 22 6.51 -0.82 13.79
CA CYS A 22 5.66 -1.12 14.94
C CYS A 22 6.10 -2.47 15.49
N GLY A 23 6.90 -2.46 16.56
CA GLY A 23 7.49 -3.68 17.06
C GLY A 23 8.38 -4.33 16.01
N ASN A 24 8.09 -5.58 15.65
CA ASN A 24 8.80 -6.30 14.60
C ASN A 24 8.09 -6.23 13.25
N SER A 25 7.10 -5.38 13.13
CA SER A 25 6.35 -5.28 11.89
C SER A 25 6.24 -3.82 11.45
N GLY A 26 5.59 -3.61 10.33
CA GLY A 26 5.31 -2.28 9.83
C GLY A 26 3.82 -1.99 9.88
N ARG A 27 3.48 -0.70 9.90
CA ARG A 27 2.08 -0.29 9.89
C ARG A 27 1.91 0.93 9.01
N ILE A 28 0.69 1.08 8.49
CA ILE A 28 0.23 2.31 7.84
C ILE A 28 -1.16 2.61 8.35
N TYR A 29 -1.54 3.88 8.30
CA TYR A 29 -2.89 4.32 8.62
C TYR A 29 -3.55 4.79 7.34
N LEU A 30 -4.78 4.37 7.15
CA LEU A 30 -5.57 4.70 5.98
C LEU A 30 -6.77 5.54 6.39
N PRO A 31 -7.40 6.27 5.45
CA PRO A 31 -8.55 7.09 5.80
C PRO A 31 -9.68 6.27 6.40
N PRO A 32 -10.47 6.86 7.31
CA PRO A 32 -11.55 6.12 7.97
C PRO A 32 -12.57 5.54 6.99
N ASP A 33 -12.79 6.18 5.87
CA ASP A 33 -13.76 5.68 4.89
C ASP A 33 -13.26 4.46 4.12
N TRP A 34 -12.01 4.02 4.38
CA TRP A 34 -11.49 2.77 3.83
C TRP A 34 -11.72 1.59 4.77
N ILE A 35 -12.29 1.82 5.95
CA ILE A 35 -12.58 0.73 6.88
C ILE A 35 -13.52 -0.26 6.19
N ASP A 36 -13.23 -1.54 6.36
CA ASP A 36 -13.95 -2.66 5.75
C ASP A 36 -13.81 -2.74 4.23
N LYS A 37 -12.89 -1.98 3.66
CA LYS A 37 -12.59 -2.07 2.23
C LYS A 37 -11.39 -2.98 2.01
N LYS A 38 -11.41 -3.72 0.91
CA LYS A 38 -10.29 -4.57 0.53
C LYS A 38 -9.28 -3.74 -0.25
N VAL A 39 -8.02 -3.89 0.09
CA VAL A 39 -6.94 -3.18 -0.60
C VAL A 39 -5.91 -4.18 -1.11
N LYS A 40 -5.13 -3.75 -2.07
CA LYS A 40 -3.93 -4.46 -2.51
C LYS A 40 -2.73 -3.61 -2.12
N ILE A 41 -1.65 -4.27 -1.73
CA ILE A 41 -0.47 -3.59 -1.21
C ILE A 41 0.71 -3.90 -2.11
N ILE A 42 1.39 -2.87 -2.58
CA ILE A 42 2.53 -2.99 -3.49
C ILE A 42 3.71 -2.24 -2.87
N ARG A 43 4.80 -2.97 -2.68
CA ARG A 43 6.04 -2.34 -2.22
C ARG A 43 6.80 -1.82 -3.44
N VAL A 44 7.22 -0.55 -3.41
CA VAL A 44 7.80 0.11 -4.58
C VAL A 44 9.30 0.37 -4.45
N ASP A 45 9.87 0.14 -3.27
CA ASP A 45 11.34 0.31 -3.12
C ASP A 45 11.93 -0.68 -2.15
#